data_129bfe31ab94c07ba5ae7ef9ac21a414
#
_entry.id   129bfe31ab94c07ba5ae7ef9ac21a414
#
_cell.length_a   1.000
_cell.length_b   1.000
_cell.length_c   1.000
_cell.angle_alpha   90.00
_cell.angle_beta   90.00
_cell.angle_gamma   90.00
#
_symmetry.space_group_name_H-M   'P 1'
#
loop_
_entity.id
_entity.type
_entity.pdbx_description
1 polymer ?
#
loop_
_entity_poly.entity_id
_entity_poly.type
_entity_poly.pdbx_seq_one_letter_code
_entity_poly.pdbx_strand_id
1 'polypeptide(L)'
;SAWLSDQLNISLARGDLAQGWSYYDARLDKAFAEPIHFMTDRPRWTAGTDLNGRHLMLFGEQGLGDEILFANALDDVLAAVGPEGRVTLAVTDRLLPLFRRSFPNVAFDKHLTLKREGRAFRAAAGVKDWSEVDLWAPMGELLKAYRPSIEAFPERPGGFMAPDPARVAHWRQALTDLPAGYPLTGAEAA
;
A
#
# COMPACT_ATOMS: atom_id res chain seq x y z
N SER A 1 9.31 -13.47 -14.78
CA SER A 1 8.75 -13.83 -16.08
C SER A 1 7.23 -14.00 -15.97
N ALA A 2 6.52 -14.04 -17.11
CA ALA A 2 5.06 -14.17 -17.18
C ALA A 2 4.54 -15.34 -16.33
N TRP A 3 5.22 -16.49 -16.37
CA TRP A 3 4.85 -17.67 -15.57
C TRP A 3 4.76 -17.38 -14.06
N LEU A 4 5.70 -16.62 -13.48
CA LEU A 4 5.67 -16.27 -12.05
C LEU A 4 4.49 -15.35 -11.72
N SER A 5 4.15 -14.40 -12.61
CA SER A 5 2.97 -13.56 -12.45
C SER A 5 1.67 -14.37 -12.51
N ASP A 6 1.60 -15.37 -13.40
CA ASP A 6 0.44 -16.24 -13.50
C ASP A 6 0.30 -17.10 -12.23
N GLN A 7 1.39 -17.68 -11.73
CA GLN A 7 1.37 -18.45 -10.48
C GLN A 7 0.97 -17.59 -9.27
N LEU A 8 1.48 -16.37 -9.18
CA LEU A 8 1.06 -15.40 -8.17
C LEU A 8 -0.46 -15.18 -8.19
N ASN A 9 -0.99 -14.81 -9.35
CA ASN A 9 -2.43 -14.49 -9.51
C ASN A 9 -3.31 -15.71 -9.23
N ILE A 10 -2.94 -16.90 -9.70
CA ILE A 10 -3.68 -18.15 -9.47
C ILE A 10 -3.69 -18.50 -7.99
N SER A 11 -2.53 -18.42 -7.31
CA SER A 11 -2.43 -18.76 -5.88
C SER A 11 -3.24 -17.80 -5.02
N LEU A 12 -3.12 -16.48 -5.27
CA LEU A 12 -3.92 -15.48 -4.53
C LEU A 12 -5.42 -15.64 -4.79
N ALA A 13 -5.84 -15.90 -6.03
CA ALA A 13 -7.25 -16.11 -6.37
C ALA A 13 -7.84 -17.37 -5.73
N ARG A 14 -7.02 -18.37 -5.43
CA ARG A 14 -7.41 -19.60 -4.71
C ARG A 14 -7.38 -19.45 -3.19
N GLY A 15 -6.91 -18.31 -2.68
CA GLY A 15 -6.73 -18.10 -1.24
C GLY A 15 -5.46 -18.73 -0.67
N ASP A 16 -4.59 -19.30 -1.51
CA ASP A 16 -3.28 -19.79 -1.09
C ASP A 16 -2.29 -18.61 -1.02
N LEU A 17 -2.46 -17.82 0.05
CA LEU A 17 -1.71 -16.58 0.20
C LEU A 17 -0.22 -16.84 0.43
N ALA A 18 0.14 -17.87 1.20
CA ALA A 18 1.54 -18.20 1.46
C ALA A 18 2.29 -18.50 0.15
N GLN A 19 1.70 -19.32 -0.72
CA GLN A 19 2.27 -19.62 -2.02
C GLN A 19 2.26 -18.40 -2.93
N GLY A 20 1.17 -17.61 -2.93
CA GLY A 20 1.07 -16.37 -3.70
C GLY A 20 2.18 -15.38 -3.31
N TRP A 21 2.36 -15.13 -2.02
CA TRP A 21 3.42 -14.21 -1.54
C TRP A 21 4.83 -14.72 -1.86
N SER A 22 5.07 -16.02 -1.97
CA SER A 22 6.37 -16.55 -2.37
C SER A 22 6.77 -16.13 -3.80
N TYR A 23 5.80 -15.90 -4.67
CA TYR A 23 6.03 -15.43 -6.04
C TYR A 23 6.04 -13.89 -6.16
N TYR A 24 5.60 -13.18 -5.12
CA TYR A 24 5.40 -11.73 -5.19
C TYR A 24 6.68 -10.94 -5.40
N ASP A 25 7.81 -11.45 -4.94
CA ASP A 25 9.13 -10.83 -5.14
C ASP A 25 9.56 -10.75 -6.61
N ALA A 26 9.00 -11.61 -7.46
CA ALA A 26 9.32 -11.60 -8.88
C ALA A 26 9.04 -10.24 -9.56
N ARG A 27 8.10 -9.43 -9.04
CA ARG A 27 7.80 -8.08 -9.55
C ARG A 27 8.96 -7.09 -9.41
N LEU A 28 9.88 -7.36 -8.50
CA LEU A 28 11.07 -6.55 -8.24
C LEU A 28 12.30 -7.06 -8.98
N ASP A 29 12.20 -8.20 -9.66
CA ASP A 29 13.28 -8.75 -10.45
C ASP A 29 13.53 -7.87 -11.70
N LYS A 30 14.81 -7.59 -11.97
CA LYS A 30 15.25 -6.85 -13.16
C LYS A 30 14.85 -7.51 -14.48
N ALA A 31 14.59 -8.83 -14.44
CA ALA A 31 14.07 -9.59 -15.57
C ALA A 31 12.56 -9.43 -15.78
N PHE A 32 11.86 -8.75 -14.89
CA PHE A 32 10.45 -8.41 -15.06
C PHE A 32 10.29 -7.35 -16.15
N ALA A 33 9.17 -7.36 -16.88
CA ALA A 33 9.00 -6.50 -18.06
C ALA A 33 9.10 -5.00 -17.74
N GLU A 34 8.61 -4.56 -16.57
CA GLU A 34 8.68 -3.18 -16.12
C GLU A 34 8.91 -3.08 -14.60
N PRO A 35 10.09 -3.43 -14.07
CA PRO A 35 10.35 -3.32 -12.64
C PRO A 35 10.38 -1.86 -12.20
N ILE A 36 9.81 -1.58 -11.03
CA ILE A 36 9.94 -0.26 -10.41
C ILE A 36 11.25 -0.21 -9.63
N HIS A 37 12.07 0.79 -9.93
CA HIS A 37 13.30 1.09 -9.20
C HIS A 37 13.02 2.14 -8.12
N PHE A 38 13.15 1.77 -6.87
CA PHE A 38 13.00 2.69 -5.74
C PHE A 38 14.29 3.47 -5.53
N MET A 39 14.17 4.80 -5.50
CA MET A 39 15.30 5.73 -5.43
C MET A 39 15.76 5.92 -3.98
N THR A 40 16.47 4.92 -3.46
CA THR A 40 17.09 4.94 -2.14
C THR A 40 18.29 4.00 -2.10
N ASP A 41 19.29 4.32 -1.28
CA ASP A 41 20.46 3.51 -0.99
C ASP A 41 20.37 2.78 0.36
N ARG A 42 19.25 2.99 1.08
CA ARG A 42 19.05 2.33 2.37
C ARG A 42 18.84 0.82 2.22
N PRO A 43 19.18 0.03 3.24
CA PRO A 43 18.91 -1.40 3.22
C PRO A 43 17.41 -1.68 3.15
N ARG A 44 17.04 -2.66 2.31
CA ARG A 44 15.65 -3.08 2.19
C ARG A 44 15.26 -3.92 3.40
N TRP A 45 14.12 -3.58 4.01
CA TRP A 45 13.48 -4.42 5.00
C TRP A 45 12.85 -5.66 4.34
N THR A 46 12.99 -6.78 5.02
CA THR A 46 12.32 -8.05 4.67
C THR A 46 11.68 -8.64 5.92
N ALA A 47 10.68 -9.50 5.74
CA ALA A 47 10.02 -10.19 6.85
C ALA A 47 11.04 -10.86 7.77
N GLY A 48 10.88 -10.66 9.09
CA GLY A 48 11.81 -11.15 10.12
C GLY A 48 12.95 -10.20 10.50
N THR A 49 13.16 -9.09 9.76
CA THR A 49 14.09 -8.04 10.21
C THR A 49 13.46 -7.24 11.35
N ASP A 50 14.20 -7.06 12.44
CA ASP A 50 13.77 -6.28 13.60
C ASP A 50 13.53 -4.81 13.22
N LEU A 51 12.37 -4.29 13.61
CA LEU A 51 11.93 -2.92 13.37
C LEU A 51 11.94 -2.05 14.64
N ASN A 52 12.15 -2.64 15.81
CA ASN A 52 12.05 -1.90 17.07
C ASN A 52 13.00 -0.69 17.13
N GLY A 53 12.44 0.48 17.40
CA GLY A 53 13.14 1.76 17.44
C GLY A 53 13.63 2.29 16.08
N ARG A 54 13.28 1.65 14.96
CA ARG A 54 13.79 2.02 13.65
C ARG A 54 12.86 2.96 12.88
N HIS A 55 13.46 3.75 11.98
CA HIS A 55 12.71 4.50 10.99
C HIS A 55 12.55 3.67 9.70
N LEU A 56 11.33 3.22 9.45
CA LEU A 56 10.97 2.50 8.23
C LEU A 56 10.32 3.45 7.21
N MET A 57 10.91 3.53 6.02
CA MET A 57 10.35 4.21 4.87
C MET A 57 9.59 3.21 3.99
N LEU A 58 8.31 3.43 3.80
CA LEU A 58 7.44 2.63 2.94
C LEU A 58 7.13 3.38 1.64
N PHE A 59 7.12 2.64 0.55
CA PHE A 59 6.69 3.15 -0.74
C PHE A 59 5.39 2.48 -1.18
N GLY A 60 4.39 3.29 -1.52
CA GLY A 60 3.24 2.84 -2.27
C GLY A 60 3.68 2.24 -3.60
N GLU A 61 3.01 1.19 -4.04
CA GLU A 61 3.32 0.53 -5.30
C GLU A 61 2.04 0.10 -6.03
N GLN A 62 2.18 -0.19 -7.33
CA GLN A 62 1.08 -0.57 -8.22
C GLN A 62 0.02 0.55 -8.33
N GLY A 63 -1.25 0.29 -8.02
CA GLY A 63 -2.36 1.23 -8.18
C GLY A 63 -2.97 1.69 -6.86
N LEU A 64 -3.98 2.56 -6.95
CA LEU A 64 -4.70 3.10 -5.78
C LEU A 64 -5.31 2.01 -4.89
N GLY A 65 -5.90 0.98 -5.51
CA GLY A 65 -6.52 -0.13 -4.81
C GLY A 65 -5.49 -0.96 -4.03
N ASP A 66 -4.33 -1.17 -4.62
CA ASP A 66 -3.23 -1.92 -4.00
C ASP A 66 -2.66 -1.17 -2.80
N GLU A 67 -2.45 0.16 -2.92
CA GLU A 67 -2.01 0.97 -1.80
C GLU A 67 -3.00 0.93 -0.62
N ILE A 68 -4.31 0.97 -0.91
CA ILE A 68 -5.35 0.82 0.13
C ILE A 68 -5.29 -0.58 0.74
N LEU A 69 -5.23 -1.63 -0.07
CA LEU A 69 -5.17 -3.01 0.43
C LEU A 69 -3.94 -3.24 1.32
N PHE A 70 -2.78 -2.81 0.88
CA PHE A 70 -1.52 -2.99 1.61
C PHE A 70 -1.48 -2.23 2.93
N ALA A 71 -2.20 -1.11 3.04
CA ALA A 71 -2.32 -0.35 4.28
C ALA A 71 -3.04 -1.10 5.41
N ASN A 72 -3.69 -2.23 5.11
CA ASN A 72 -4.29 -3.10 6.14
C ASN A 72 -3.27 -3.58 7.20
N ALA A 73 -1.99 -3.64 6.87
CA ALA A 73 -0.92 -4.07 7.76
C ALA A 73 -0.16 -2.91 8.44
N LEU A 74 -0.59 -1.64 8.28
CA LEU A 74 0.14 -0.51 8.88
C LEU A 74 0.11 -0.51 10.41
N ASP A 75 -0.97 -0.96 11.04
CA ASP A 75 -1.03 -1.06 12.50
C ASP A 75 -0.03 -2.09 13.05
N ASP A 76 0.16 -3.21 12.34
CA ASP A 76 1.17 -4.22 12.70
C ASP A 76 2.59 -3.65 12.59
N VAL A 77 2.85 -2.86 11.55
CA VAL A 77 4.15 -2.17 11.37
C VAL A 77 4.37 -1.14 12.48
N LEU A 78 3.35 -0.33 12.82
CA LEU A 78 3.44 0.63 13.91
C LEU A 78 3.73 -0.05 15.25
N ALA A 79 3.08 -1.19 15.50
CA ALA A 79 3.38 -1.99 16.68
C ALA A 79 4.81 -2.54 16.68
N ALA A 80 5.31 -2.97 15.52
CA ALA A 80 6.66 -3.53 15.37
C ALA A 80 7.77 -2.48 15.53
N VAL A 81 7.58 -1.25 15.03
CA VAL A 81 8.57 -0.17 15.24
C VAL A 81 8.57 0.36 16.66
N GLY A 82 7.46 0.18 17.38
CA GLY A 82 7.32 0.63 18.77
C GLY A 82 7.32 2.16 18.95
N PRO A 83 7.30 2.65 20.20
CA PRO A 83 7.14 4.08 20.48
C PRO A 83 8.35 4.93 20.09
N GLU A 84 9.53 4.36 20.04
CA GLU A 84 10.77 5.05 19.64
C GLU A 84 11.03 5.00 18.14
N GLY A 85 10.31 4.13 17.41
CA GLY A 85 10.43 3.99 15.97
C GLY A 85 9.54 4.96 15.20
N ARG A 86 9.72 5.00 13.89
CA ARG A 86 8.97 5.89 13.00
C ARG A 86 8.62 5.19 11.69
N VAL A 87 7.45 5.47 11.18
CA VAL A 87 7.02 5.05 9.85
C VAL A 87 6.77 6.28 8.99
N THR A 88 7.42 6.33 7.83
CA THR A 88 7.10 7.30 6.77
C THR A 88 6.58 6.52 5.57
N LEU A 89 5.44 6.93 5.02
CA LEU A 89 4.82 6.27 3.88
C LEU A 89 4.61 7.25 2.72
N ALA A 90 5.29 6.99 1.61
CA ALA A 90 5.06 7.71 0.36
C ALA A 90 3.96 7.00 -0.46
N VAL A 91 2.83 7.66 -0.64
CA VAL A 91 1.66 7.17 -1.38
C VAL A 91 1.33 8.07 -2.57
N THR A 92 0.41 7.61 -3.39
CA THR A 92 -0.20 8.44 -4.43
C THR A 92 -0.86 9.67 -3.81
N ASP A 93 -0.60 10.85 -4.38
CA ASP A 93 -1.07 12.16 -3.87
C ASP A 93 -2.58 12.18 -3.57
N ARG A 94 -3.39 11.54 -4.41
CA ARG A 94 -4.85 11.42 -4.24
C ARG A 94 -5.27 10.70 -2.96
N LEU A 95 -4.43 9.84 -2.40
CA LEU A 95 -4.71 9.06 -1.19
C LEU A 95 -4.27 9.76 0.10
N LEU A 96 -3.42 10.78 0.02
CA LEU A 96 -2.89 11.48 1.20
C LEU A 96 -3.98 11.94 2.19
N PRO A 97 -5.10 12.57 1.76
CA PRO A 97 -6.13 12.99 2.70
C PRO A 97 -6.80 11.82 3.45
N LEU A 98 -7.01 10.69 2.76
CA LEU A 98 -7.58 9.48 3.35
C LEU A 98 -6.62 8.85 4.34
N PHE A 99 -5.36 8.68 3.95
CA PHE A 99 -4.34 8.02 4.76
C PHE A 99 -3.98 8.82 6.01
N ARG A 100 -3.79 10.14 5.90
CA ARG A 100 -3.52 11.01 7.06
C ARG A 100 -4.64 10.96 8.10
N ARG A 101 -5.88 10.83 7.66
CA ARG A 101 -7.05 10.72 8.53
C ARG A 101 -7.14 9.35 9.19
N SER A 102 -6.72 8.29 8.47
CA SER A 102 -6.82 6.91 8.93
C SER A 102 -5.66 6.50 9.85
N PHE A 103 -4.47 7.05 9.64
CA PHE A 103 -3.25 6.65 10.35
C PHE A 103 -2.47 7.88 10.87
N PRO A 104 -2.96 8.52 11.93
CA PRO A 104 -2.36 9.78 12.43
C PRO A 104 -0.92 9.63 12.94
N ASN A 105 -0.50 8.41 13.28
CA ASN A 105 0.85 8.11 13.77
C ASN A 105 1.85 7.79 12.65
N VAL A 106 1.44 7.88 11.38
CA VAL A 106 2.31 7.68 10.22
C VAL A 106 2.65 9.02 9.60
N ALA A 107 3.92 9.26 9.31
CA ALA A 107 4.34 10.40 8.49
C ALA A 107 4.05 10.10 7.01
N PHE A 108 3.42 11.03 6.31
CA PHE A 108 3.04 10.84 4.92
C PHE A 108 3.76 11.78 3.97
N ASP A 109 4.24 11.19 2.88
CA ASP A 109 4.78 11.89 1.73
C ASP A 109 4.07 11.44 0.44
N LYS A 110 4.28 12.13 -0.65
CA LYS A 110 3.86 11.68 -1.97
C LYS A 110 5.04 10.99 -2.68
N HIS A 111 4.76 9.89 -3.34
CA HIS A 111 5.75 9.36 -4.26
C HIS A 111 5.67 10.06 -5.62
N LEU A 112 6.82 10.18 -6.25
CA LEU A 112 6.97 10.60 -7.65
C LEU A 112 7.36 9.38 -8.46
N THR A 113 6.71 9.18 -9.60
CA THR A 113 7.10 8.15 -10.57
C THR A 113 7.62 8.82 -11.83
N LEU A 114 8.85 8.52 -12.18
CA LEU A 114 9.52 9.00 -13.38
C LEU A 114 9.78 7.81 -14.31
N LYS A 115 9.50 7.96 -15.59
CA LYS A 115 9.91 6.99 -16.62
C LYS A 115 11.10 7.52 -17.38
N ARG A 116 12.19 6.77 -17.43
CA ARG A 116 13.38 7.08 -18.20
C ARG A 116 13.92 5.82 -18.87
N GLU A 117 14.10 5.87 -20.18
CA GLU A 117 14.64 4.75 -20.98
C GLU A 117 13.86 3.44 -20.78
N GLY A 118 12.53 3.53 -20.74
CA GLY A 118 11.64 2.36 -20.50
C GLY A 118 11.62 1.83 -19.07
N ARG A 119 12.31 2.49 -18.12
CA ARG A 119 12.35 2.10 -16.70
C ARG A 119 11.53 3.06 -15.85
N ALA A 120 10.79 2.51 -14.89
CA ALA A 120 10.06 3.30 -13.91
C ALA A 120 10.90 3.47 -12.64
N PHE A 121 11.06 4.72 -12.20
CA PHE A 121 11.75 5.08 -10.96
C PHE A 121 10.74 5.71 -10.00
N ARG A 122 10.76 5.29 -8.74
CA ARG A 122 9.90 5.82 -7.69
C ARG A 122 10.74 6.46 -6.59
N ALA A 123 10.41 7.72 -6.26
CA ALA A 123 11.08 8.50 -5.23
C ALA A 123 10.07 9.06 -4.23
N ALA A 124 10.48 9.30 -2.99
CA ALA A 124 9.73 10.08 -2.01
C ALA A 124 10.07 11.56 -2.21
N ALA A 125 9.04 12.41 -2.39
CA ALA A 125 9.24 13.82 -2.77
C ALA A 125 9.76 14.68 -1.61
N GLY A 126 9.40 14.36 -0.37
CA GLY A 126 9.68 15.16 0.82
C GLY A 126 10.84 14.65 1.67
N VAL A 127 11.39 13.47 1.41
CA VAL A 127 12.55 12.94 2.14
C VAL A 127 13.82 13.68 1.71
N LYS A 128 14.25 14.63 2.54
CA LYS A 128 15.42 15.47 2.27
C LYS A 128 16.72 14.83 2.75
N ASP A 129 16.66 14.09 3.84
CA ASP A 129 17.81 13.42 4.44
C ASP A 129 17.53 11.93 4.62
N TRP A 130 18.15 11.12 3.79
CA TRP A 130 18.04 9.66 3.83
C TRP A 130 18.86 9.04 4.97
N SER A 131 19.78 9.79 5.60
CA SER A 131 20.55 9.29 6.75
C SER A 131 19.66 9.00 7.97
N GLU A 132 18.50 9.67 8.07
CA GLU A 132 17.50 9.41 9.11
C GLU A 132 16.66 8.16 8.89
N VAL A 133 16.74 7.54 7.71
CA VAL A 133 15.99 6.33 7.36
C VAL A 133 16.87 5.11 7.58
N ASP A 134 16.44 4.19 8.44
CA ASP A 134 17.19 2.95 8.70
C ASP A 134 16.93 1.90 7.63
N LEU A 135 15.66 1.72 7.28
CA LEU A 135 15.18 0.67 6.39
C LEU A 135 14.11 1.20 5.44
N TRP A 136 13.98 0.56 4.31
CA TRP A 136 12.87 0.84 3.40
C TRP A 136 12.19 -0.44 2.90
N ALA A 137 10.94 -0.35 2.49
CA ALA A 137 10.24 -1.43 1.79
C ALA A 137 9.15 -0.91 0.85
N PRO A 138 8.82 -1.65 -0.23
CA PRO A 138 7.57 -1.47 -0.92
C PRO A 138 6.42 -2.01 -0.08
N MET A 139 5.24 -1.37 -0.13
CA MET A 139 4.09 -1.73 0.73
C MET A 139 3.63 -3.18 0.61
N GLY A 140 3.78 -3.80 -0.55
CA GLY A 140 3.39 -5.19 -0.75
C GLY A 140 4.14 -6.19 0.13
N GLU A 141 5.35 -5.84 0.63
CA GLU A 141 6.06 -6.65 1.61
C GLU A 141 5.29 -6.81 2.92
N LEU A 142 4.46 -5.83 3.27
CA LEU A 142 3.69 -5.85 4.51
C LEU A 142 2.70 -7.00 4.53
N LEU A 143 1.97 -7.23 3.44
CA LEU A 143 1.02 -8.35 3.40
C LEU A 143 1.74 -9.70 3.42
N LYS A 144 2.88 -9.81 2.76
CA LYS A 144 3.71 -11.02 2.83
C LYS A 144 4.15 -11.33 4.27
N ALA A 145 4.49 -10.29 5.04
CA ALA A 145 4.96 -10.44 6.42
C ALA A 145 3.81 -10.68 7.42
N TYR A 146 2.71 -9.94 7.29
CA TYR A 146 1.67 -9.87 8.30
C TYR A 146 0.35 -10.56 7.90
N ARG A 147 0.20 -10.96 6.64
CA ARG A 147 -1.01 -11.63 6.10
C ARG A 147 -0.66 -12.89 5.30
N PRO A 148 0.09 -13.83 5.91
CA PRO A 148 0.49 -15.07 5.23
C PRO A 148 -0.67 -16.02 4.95
N SER A 149 -1.81 -15.84 5.62
CA SER A 149 -3.03 -16.64 5.43
C SER A 149 -4.28 -15.76 5.54
N ILE A 150 -5.45 -16.29 5.19
CA ILE A 150 -6.74 -15.59 5.31
C ILE A 150 -7.05 -15.27 6.78
N GLU A 151 -6.76 -16.21 7.68
CA GLU A 151 -6.98 -16.06 9.12
C GLU A 151 -6.12 -14.98 9.77
N ALA A 152 -5.02 -14.60 9.10
CA ALA A 152 -4.15 -13.52 9.56
C ALA A 152 -4.73 -12.11 9.31
N PHE A 153 -5.80 -12.00 8.53
CA PHE A 153 -6.50 -10.71 8.38
C PHE A 153 -7.36 -10.43 9.62
N PRO A 154 -7.19 -9.26 10.25
CA PRO A 154 -7.97 -8.91 11.43
C PRO A 154 -9.45 -8.69 11.05
N GLU A 155 -10.35 -9.19 11.89
CA GLU A 155 -11.76 -8.84 11.78
C GLU A 155 -11.95 -7.37 12.14
N ARG A 156 -12.36 -6.56 11.16
CA ARG A 156 -12.63 -5.12 11.33
C ARG A 156 -13.98 -4.76 10.72
N PRO A 157 -15.10 -4.98 11.42
CA PRO A 157 -16.45 -4.73 10.87
C PRO A 157 -16.66 -3.31 10.33
N GLY A 158 -15.96 -2.32 10.87
CA GLY A 158 -15.98 -0.92 10.42
C GLY A 158 -14.96 -0.57 9.34
N GLY A 159 -14.13 -1.54 8.92
CA GLY A 159 -12.97 -1.29 8.08
C GLY A 159 -11.80 -0.65 8.86
N PHE A 160 -10.74 -0.30 8.15
CA PHE A 160 -9.52 0.29 8.73
C PHE A 160 -9.22 1.70 8.20
N MET A 161 -10.05 2.21 7.28
CA MET A 161 -9.94 3.56 6.74
C MET A 161 -10.98 4.49 7.36
N ALA A 162 -10.56 5.69 7.77
CA ALA A 162 -11.44 6.71 8.31
C ALA A 162 -12.04 7.56 7.18
N PRO A 163 -13.35 7.44 6.89
CA PRO A 163 -13.99 8.24 5.87
C PRO A 163 -14.05 9.72 6.28
N ASP A 164 -14.17 10.61 5.31
CA ASP A 164 -14.44 12.03 5.55
C ASP A 164 -15.92 12.20 5.94
N PRO A 165 -16.23 12.70 7.17
CA PRO A 165 -17.62 12.79 7.65
C PRO A 165 -18.49 13.70 6.77
N ALA A 166 -17.92 14.78 6.26
CA ALA A 166 -18.68 15.72 5.42
C ALA A 166 -19.04 15.07 4.07
N ARG A 167 -18.12 14.30 3.47
CA ARG A 167 -18.40 13.55 2.27
C ARG A 167 -19.40 12.43 2.49
N VAL A 168 -19.33 11.75 3.64
CA VAL A 168 -20.33 10.73 4.02
C VAL A 168 -21.72 11.37 4.10
N ALA A 169 -21.86 12.50 4.79
CA ALA A 169 -23.11 13.22 4.88
C ALA A 169 -23.64 13.68 3.51
N HIS A 170 -22.76 14.26 2.69
CA HIS A 170 -23.09 14.66 1.32
C HIS A 170 -23.65 13.52 0.47
N TRP A 171 -22.94 12.38 0.44
CA TRP A 171 -23.37 11.25 -0.38
C TRP A 171 -24.61 10.55 0.17
N ARG A 172 -24.79 10.49 1.50
CA ARG A 172 -26.04 10.00 2.09
C ARG A 172 -27.24 10.84 1.63
N GLN A 173 -27.10 12.17 1.68
CA GLN A 173 -28.15 13.07 1.20
C GLN A 173 -28.41 12.89 -0.31
N ALA A 174 -27.38 12.92 -1.13
CA ALA A 174 -27.47 12.74 -2.57
C ALA A 174 -28.16 11.42 -2.95
N LEU A 175 -27.85 10.31 -2.25
CA LEU A 175 -28.50 9.01 -2.48
C LEU A 175 -29.96 8.98 -2.02
N THR A 176 -30.29 9.73 -0.94
CA THR A 176 -31.69 9.83 -0.46
C THR A 176 -32.54 10.64 -1.41
N ASP A 177 -31.97 11.65 -2.08
CA ASP A 177 -32.67 12.51 -3.02
C ASP A 177 -32.83 11.91 -4.42
N LEU A 178 -32.29 10.69 -4.65
CA LEU A 178 -32.49 10.00 -5.92
C LEU A 178 -33.96 9.60 -6.08
N PRO A 179 -34.56 9.79 -7.27
CA PRO A 179 -35.93 9.33 -7.57
C PRO A 179 -36.07 7.81 -7.34
N ALA A 180 -37.22 7.39 -6.83
CA ALA A 180 -37.53 5.96 -6.72
C ALA A 180 -37.41 5.30 -8.12
N GLY A 181 -36.58 4.26 -8.22
CA GLY A 181 -36.33 3.56 -9.49
C GLY A 181 -35.22 4.14 -10.35
N TYR A 182 -34.38 5.06 -9.80
CA TYR A 182 -33.18 5.51 -10.52
C TYR A 182 -32.28 4.30 -10.85
N PRO A 183 -31.99 4.04 -12.12
CA PRO A 183 -31.17 2.89 -12.49
C PRO A 183 -29.73 3.13 -12.03
N LEU A 184 -29.25 2.35 -11.05
CA LEU A 184 -27.85 2.32 -10.63
C LEU A 184 -26.99 1.56 -11.68
N THR A 185 -27.24 1.80 -12.96
CA THR A 185 -26.44 1.21 -14.05
C THR A 185 -25.40 2.21 -14.48
N GLY A 186 -24.12 1.86 -14.36
CA GLY A 186 -22.97 2.66 -14.78
C GLY A 186 -22.85 2.88 -16.29
N ALA A 187 -23.96 3.12 -16.99
CA ALA A 187 -24.03 3.23 -18.46
C ALA A 187 -24.08 4.68 -18.98
N GLU A 188 -24.03 5.70 -18.12
CA GLU A 188 -24.08 7.10 -18.54
C GLU A 188 -22.96 7.96 -17.92
N ALA A 189 -21.71 7.49 -18.03
CA ALA A 189 -20.53 8.33 -17.84
C ALA A 189 -19.57 8.09 -19.01
N ALA A 190 -19.97 8.55 -20.19
CA ALA A 190 -19.09 8.73 -21.34
C ALA A 190 -18.86 10.23 -21.56
#